data_ddef1d9e9354928859b963244c9153a3
#
_entry.id   ddef1d9e9354928859b963244c9153a3
#
_cell.length_a   1.000
_cell.length_b   1.000
_cell.length_c   1.000
_cell.angle_alpha   90.00
_cell.angle_beta   90.00
_cell.angle_gamma   90.00
#
_symmetry.space_group_name_H-M   'P 1'
#
loop_
_entity.id
_entity.type
_entity.pdbx_description
1 polymer ?
#
loop_
_entity_poly.entity_id
_entity_poly.type
_entity_poly.pdbx_seq_one_letter_code
_entity_poly.pdbx_strand_id
1 'polypeptide(L)'
;DWSIVHVKHNIISNINHIDLGMIVDSNVLIDVVNDTKLQNNWYLKLDGKIDLEGRSQLIQTLNSDLDVASTGTIERDQQGTGNLFNYNYWSSPVSTVVSAVANNTGYTINNAMKNGTNPATPSNINWVGGYNGSTTPFNIARYWLYKFTNLTPDYANWQQLNENSVLATGQGYTMKGSGVAAPPTISSQNYVFVGKPNNGLITSSGLNIGPGSINLLGNPYPSALDATTFI
;
A
#
# COMPACT_ATOMS: atom_id res chain seq x y z
N ASP A 1 -5.98 24.57 8.37
CA ASP A 1 -7.32 24.90 7.91
C ASP A 1 -8.35 24.31 8.88
N TRP A 2 -9.51 24.95 9.03
CA TRP A 2 -10.58 24.56 9.96
C TRP A 2 -11.83 24.08 9.20
N SER A 3 -11.71 23.84 7.89
CA SER A 3 -12.84 23.40 7.06
C SER A 3 -13.09 21.90 7.20
N ILE A 4 -14.36 21.54 7.24
CA ILE A 4 -14.82 20.17 6.99
C ILE A 4 -15.40 20.14 5.57
N VAL A 5 -14.81 19.34 4.73
CA VAL A 5 -15.18 19.21 3.32
C VAL A 5 -16.10 18.00 3.13
N HIS A 6 -17.25 18.21 2.50
CA HIS A 6 -18.15 17.13 2.13
C HIS A 6 -18.18 16.96 0.62
N VAL A 7 -17.61 15.87 0.13
CA VAL A 7 -17.48 15.56 -1.30
C VAL A 7 -18.64 14.66 -1.73
N LYS A 8 -19.53 15.21 -2.57
CA LYS A 8 -20.78 14.57 -3.00
C LYS A 8 -20.81 14.17 -4.47
N HIS A 9 -19.77 14.49 -5.22
CA HIS A 9 -19.60 14.12 -6.63
C HIS A 9 -18.12 13.94 -6.95
N ASN A 10 -17.82 13.29 -8.05
CA ASN A 10 -16.45 13.06 -8.47
C ASN A 10 -15.70 14.37 -8.68
N ILE A 11 -14.48 14.43 -8.16
CA ILE A 11 -13.60 15.59 -8.30
C ILE A 11 -12.18 15.15 -8.67
N ILE A 12 -11.47 16.05 -9.33
CA ILE A 12 -10.03 15.95 -9.57
C ILE A 12 -9.34 16.95 -8.64
N SER A 13 -8.47 16.45 -7.77
CA SER A 13 -7.63 17.24 -6.88
C SER A 13 -6.23 17.38 -7.51
N ASN A 14 -5.96 18.53 -8.09
CA ASN A 14 -4.71 18.81 -8.82
C ASN A 14 -3.82 19.85 -8.12
N ILE A 15 -4.14 20.22 -6.91
CA ILE A 15 -3.37 21.10 -6.03
C ILE A 15 -3.35 20.50 -4.61
N ASN A 16 -2.42 20.96 -3.78
CA ASN A 16 -2.37 20.54 -2.39
C ASN A 16 -3.57 21.08 -1.61
N HIS A 17 -4.24 20.21 -0.88
CA HIS A 17 -5.33 20.55 0.02
C HIS A 17 -5.00 20.19 1.46
N ILE A 18 -5.50 21.02 2.40
CA ILE A 18 -5.41 20.75 3.84
C ILE A 18 -6.78 21.03 4.45
N ASP A 19 -7.36 20.00 5.06
CA ASP A 19 -8.67 20.05 5.68
C ASP A 19 -8.58 19.65 7.16
N LEU A 20 -9.49 20.16 7.98
CA LEU A 20 -9.71 19.66 9.32
C LEU A 20 -10.36 18.28 9.27
N GLY A 21 -11.40 18.13 8.46
CA GLY A 21 -12.08 16.86 8.25
C GLY A 21 -12.63 16.73 6.83
N MET A 22 -12.83 15.48 6.39
CA MET A 22 -13.39 15.17 5.09
C MET A 22 -14.43 14.07 5.18
N ILE A 23 -15.51 14.25 4.43
CA ILE A 23 -16.55 13.25 4.22
C ILE A 23 -16.64 12.97 2.72
N VAL A 24 -16.47 11.72 2.32
CA VAL A 24 -16.57 11.30 0.92
C VAL A 24 -17.75 10.34 0.80
N ASP A 25 -18.78 10.76 0.08
CA ASP A 25 -20.00 9.96 -0.10
C ASP A 25 -19.72 8.67 -0.90
N SER A 26 -20.58 7.68 -0.73
CA SER A 26 -20.54 6.44 -1.50
C SER A 26 -20.63 6.70 -3.01
N ASN A 27 -19.90 5.91 -3.81
CA ASN A 27 -19.77 6.05 -5.26
C ASN A 27 -19.11 7.35 -5.74
N VAL A 28 -18.50 8.12 -4.84
CA VAL A 28 -17.72 9.32 -5.18
C VAL A 28 -16.25 8.96 -5.32
N LEU A 29 -15.61 9.49 -6.36
CA LEU A 29 -14.19 9.42 -6.61
C LEU A 29 -13.53 10.78 -6.36
N ILE A 30 -12.50 10.80 -5.54
CA ILE A 30 -11.51 11.88 -5.48
C ILE A 30 -10.26 11.37 -6.19
N ASP A 31 -9.98 11.94 -7.36
CA ASP A 31 -8.79 11.62 -8.15
C ASP A 31 -7.70 12.64 -7.81
N VAL A 32 -6.65 12.21 -7.10
CA VAL A 32 -5.56 13.07 -6.62
C VAL A 32 -4.37 12.91 -7.58
N VAL A 33 -4.16 13.92 -8.40
CA VAL A 33 -3.22 13.90 -9.51
C VAL A 33 -2.03 14.86 -9.32
N ASN A 34 -1.07 14.84 -10.25
CA ASN A 34 0.05 15.78 -10.29
C ASN A 34 0.95 15.76 -9.05
N ASP A 35 1.15 14.59 -8.45
CA ASP A 35 2.01 14.43 -7.27
C ASP A 35 1.61 15.36 -6.10
N THR A 36 0.32 15.63 -5.97
CA THR A 36 -0.23 16.51 -4.93
C THR A 36 -0.56 15.75 -3.65
N LYS A 37 -0.83 16.51 -2.59
CA LYS A 37 -1.21 15.95 -1.30
C LYS A 37 -2.61 16.39 -0.89
N LEU A 38 -3.33 15.44 -0.34
CA LEU A 38 -4.56 15.64 0.40
C LEU A 38 -4.24 15.41 1.88
N GLN A 39 -4.28 16.48 2.69
CA GLN A 39 -3.96 16.39 4.12
C GLN A 39 -5.23 16.55 4.94
N ASN A 40 -5.49 15.55 5.81
CA ASN A 40 -6.61 15.55 6.74
C ASN A 40 -6.09 15.53 8.18
N ASN A 41 -6.52 16.48 8.99
CA ASN A 41 -5.93 16.72 10.30
C ASN A 41 -6.71 16.12 11.47
N TRP A 42 -8.00 15.76 11.28
CA TRP A 42 -8.84 15.31 12.39
C TRP A 42 -9.75 14.14 12.04
N TYR A 43 -10.55 14.21 10.97
CA TYR A 43 -11.60 13.21 10.73
C TYR A 43 -11.75 12.90 9.25
N LEU A 44 -11.73 11.62 8.92
CA LEU A 44 -12.00 11.11 7.58
C LEU A 44 -13.15 10.10 7.61
N LYS A 45 -14.28 10.44 7.00
CA LYS A 45 -15.35 9.50 6.67
C LYS A 45 -15.24 9.17 5.18
N LEU A 46 -14.80 7.97 4.89
CA LEU A 46 -14.54 7.52 3.53
C LEU A 46 -15.50 6.40 3.14
N ASP A 47 -16.56 6.74 2.42
CA ASP A 47 -17.50 5.75 1.85
C ASP A 47 -17.32 5.58 0.34
N GLY A 48 -16.68 6.53 -0.32
CA GLY A 48 -16.27 6.49 -1.73
C GLY A 48 -14.83 5.98 -1.92
N LYS A 49 -14.16 6.54 -2.90
CA LYS A 49 -12.78 6.19 -3.26
C LYS A 49 -11.90 7.45 -3.32
N ILE A 50 -10.69 7.35 -2.80
CA ILE A 50 -9.60 8.31 -3.06
C ILE A 50 -8.55 7.58 -3.88
N ASP A 51 -8.28 8.07 -5.09
CA ASP A 51 -7.26 7.55 -5.99
C ASP A 51 -6.03 8.45 -5.94
N LEU A 52 -4.90 7.88 -5.53
CA LEU A 52 -3.63 8.61 -5.37
C LEU A 52 -2.70 8.25 -6.52
N GLU A 53 -2.81 8.99 -7.63
CA GLU A 53 -2.00 8.78 -8.82
C GLU A 53 -0.54 9.19 -8.62
N GLY A 54 0.35 8.42 -9.21
CA GLY A 54 1.77 8.70 -9.22
C GLY A 54 2.38 8.80 -7.82
N ARG A 55 2.85 9.98 -7.42
CA ARG A 55 3.40 10.26 -6.09
C ARG A 55 2.45 11.04 -5.20
N SER A 56 1.19 11.17 -5.59
CA SER A 56 0.17 11.84 -4.78
C SER A 56 -0.01 11.13 -3.43
N GLN A 57 -0.41 11.84 -2.39
CA GLN A 57 -0.39 11.35 -1.03
C GLN A 57 -1.67 11.70 -0.28
N LEU A 58 -2.15 10.75 0.53
CA LEU A 58 -3.09 11.05 1.61
C LEU A 58 -2.30 11.15 2.91
N ILE A 59 -2.26 12.33 3.50
CA ILE A 59 -1.59 12.59 4.77
C ILE A 59 -2.64 12.71 5.85
N GLN A 60 -2.66 11.77 6.77
CA GLN A 60 -3.44 11.84 7.98
C GLN A 60 -2.49 12.15 9.14
N THR A 61 -2.72 13.28 9.82
CA THR A 61 -1.89 13.64 10.97
C THR A 61 -2.16 12.70 12.15
N LEU A 62 -1.34 12.76 13.19
CA LEU A 62 -1.44 11.88 14.35
C LEU A 62 -2.85 11.86 15.00
N ASN A 63 -3.58 12.97 14.92
CA ASN A 63 -4.91 13.10 15.49
C ASN A 63 -6.04 12.89 14.46
N SER A 64 -5.71 12.48 13.25
CA SER A 64 -6.70 12.19 12.22
C SER A 64 -7.21 10.77 12.35
N ASP A 65 -8.51 10.62 12.54
CA ASP A 65 -9.17 9.31 12.62
C ASP A 65 -9.90 8.98 11.32
N LEU A 66 -9.76 7.72 10.90
CA LEU A 66 -10.66 7.13 9.92
C LEU A 66 -11.91 6.65 10.64
N ASP A 67 -13.07 7.16 10.22
CA ASP A 67 -14.36 6.70 10.78
C ASP A 67 -14.53 5.18 10.60
N VAL A 68 -14.82 4.49 11.69
CA VAL A 68 -14.94 3.02 11.73
C VAL A 68 -16.05 2.49 10.82
N ALA A 69 -17.03 3.30 10.50
CA ALA A 69 -18.11 2.95 9.59
C ALA A 69 -17.78 3.27 8.11
N SER A 70 -16.57 3.75 7.81
CA SER A 70 -16.15 3.99 6.43
C SER A 70 -16.17 2.70 5.62
N THR A 71 -16.88 2.68 4.50
CA THR A 71 -17.00 1.52 3.62
C THR A 71 -16.10 1.59 2.39
N GLY A 72 -15.59 2.78 2.07
CA GLY A 72 -14.75 3.05 0.92
C GLY A 72 -13.28 2.67 1.08
N THR A 73 -12.49 3.00 0.09
CA THR A 73 -11.07 2.61 -0.01
C THR A 73 -10.24 3.74 -0.59
N ILE A 74 -8.92 3.61 -0.42
CA ILE A 74 -7.98 4.33 -1.27
C ILE A 74 -7.36 3.39 -2.29
N GLU A 75 -6.91 3.96 -3.39
CA GLU A 75 -5.96 3.37 -4.34
C GLU A 75 -4.66 4.15 -4.27
N ARG A 76 -3.53 3.45 -4.26
CA ARG A 76 -2.21 4.06 -4.17
C ARG A 76 -1.28 3.41 -5.19
N ASP A 77 -0.89 4.19 -6.19
CA ASP A 77 0.10 3.77 -7.19
C ASP A 77 1.47 3.57 -6.57
N GLN A 78 2.16 2.52 -6.99
CA GLN A 78 3.52 2.24 -6.57
C GLN A 78 4.31 1.57 -7.68
N GLN A 79 5.44 2.18 -8.05
CA GLN A 79 6.33 1.65 -9.07
C GLN A 79 7.31 0.63 -8.50
N GLY A 80 7.47 -0.50 -9.19
CA GLY A 80 8.47 -1.50 -8.91
C GLY A 80 9.21 -1.92 -10.16
N THR A 81 10.27 -2.71 -10.01
CA THR A 81 10.92 -3.33 -11.18
C THR A 81 10.05 -4.46 -11.73
N GLY A 82 9.85 -4.48 -13.04
CA GLY A 82 9.23 -5.58 -13.76
C GLY A 82 10.17 -6.77 -13.99
N ASN A 83 11.44 -6.65 -13.62
CA ASN A 83 12.48 -7.62 -13.92
C ASN A 83 12.30 -8.93 -13.11
N LEU A 84 12.52 -10.07 -13.76
CA LEU A 84 12.44 -11.41 -13.16
C LEU A 84 13.58 -11.73 -12.17
N PHE A 85 14.69 -11.01 -12.24
CA PHE A 85 15.89 -11.30 -11.47
C PHE A 85 16.01 -10.44 -10.23
N ASN A 86 15.43 -9.23 -10.23
CA ASN A 86 15.54 -8.28 -9.15
C ASN A 86 14.37 -8.42 -8.17
N TYR A 87 14.68 -8.31 -6.89
CA TYR A 87 13.68 -8.23 -5.85
C TYR A 87 13.14 -6.79 -5.71
N ASN A 88 11.84 -6.69 -5.58
CA ASN A 88 11.16 -5.57 -4.98
C ASN A 88 10.95 -5.87 -3.50
N TYR A 89 11.06 -4.84 -2.67
CA TYR A 89 10.77 -4.89 -1.24
C TYR A 89 9.55 -4.02 -0.99
N TRP A 90 8.49 -4.63 -0.53
CA TRP A 90 7.19 -4.01 -0.39
C TRP A 90 6.70 -4.01 1.05
N SER A 91 5.88 -3.05 1.39
CA SER A 91 4.92 -3.05 2.48
C SER A 91 3.62 -2.45 1.98
N SER A 92 2.52 -2.64 2.68
CA SER A 92 1.23 -2.10 2.25
C SER A 92 0.91 -0.81 3.00
N PRO A 93 0.54 0.27 2.28
CA PRO A 93 0.04 1.51 2.88
C PRO A 93 -1.42 1.39 3.34
N VAL A 94 -2.03 0.24 3.10
CA VAL A 94 -3.45 -0.01 3.37
C VAL A 94 -3.62 -1.33 4.11
N SER A 95 -4.67 -1.40 4.90
CA SER A 95 -5.20 -2.65 5.44
C SER A 95 -6.19 -3.28 4.48
N THR A 96 -6.32 -4.61 4.57
CA THR A 96 -7.30 -5.35 3.78
C THR A 96 -8.71 -4.83 4.04
N VAL A 97 -9.49 -4.70 2.96
CA VAL A 97 -10.91 -4.36 3.07
C VAL A 97 -11.66 -5.58 3.58
N VAL A 98 -12.06 -5.55 4.82
CA VAL A 98 -13.05 -6.46 5.40
C VAL A 98 -14.22 -5.62 5.93
N SER A 99 -15.41 -6.11 5.84
CA SER A 99 -16.67 -5.39 5.83
C SER A 99 -17.02 -4.49 7.03
N ALA A 100 -16.25 -4.42 8.08
CA ALA A 100 -16.57 -3.61 9.27
C ALA A 100 -15.30 -3.09 9.93
N VAL A 101 -14.28 -2.72 9.16
CA VAL A 101 -12.98 -2.79 9.76
C VAL A 101 -12.27 -1.49 9.83
N ALA A 102 -11.80 -1.31 11.03
CA ALA A 102 -10.72 -0.41 11.35
C ALA A 102 -9.53 -0.65 10.39
N ASN A 103 -8.87 0.41 10.01
CA ASN A 103 -7.53 0.41 9.44
C ASN A 103 -6.51 -0.20 10.43
N ASN A 104 -5.27 -0.34 10.02
CA ASN A 104 -4.15 -0.86 10.85
C ASN A 104 -4.31 -2.34 11.27
N THR A 105 -5.11 -3.12 10.55
CA THR A 105 -5.39 -4.52 10.89
C THR A 105 -4.53 -5.53 10.15
N GLY A 106 -3.55 -5.06 9.37
CA GLY A 106 -2.73 -5.90 8.52
C GLY A 106 -3.35 -6.15 7.15
N TYR A 107 -2.70 -7.00 6.36
CA TYR A 107 -3.09 -7.23 4.97
C TYR A 107 -2.67 -8.62 4.49
N THR A 108 -3.23 -9.03 3.35
CA THR A 108 -2.65 -10.07 2.50
C THR A 108 -2.23 -9.45 1.17
N ILE A 109 -1.19 -9.97 0.56
CA ILE A 109 -0.67 -9.43 -0.71
C ILE A 109 -1.76 -9.46 -1.78
N ASN A 110 -2.49 -10.57 -1.89
CA ASN A 110 -3.55 -10.77 -2.87
C ASN A 110 -4.70 -9.76 -2.74
N ASN A 111 -5.04 -9.39 -1.51
CA ASN A 111 -6.14 -8.43 -1.29
C ASN A 111 -5.68 -6.99 -1.49
N ALA A 112 -4.49 -6.64 -1.02
CA ALA A 112 -4.02 -5.26 -1.02
C ALA A 112 -3.39 -4.83 -2.35
N MET A 113 -2.60 -5.70 -3.00
CA MET A 113 -1.85 -5.36 -4.22
C MET A 113 -2.59 -5.80 -5.48
N LYS A 114 -2.67 -4.90 -6.44
CA LYS A 114 -3.29 -5.11 -7.76
C LYS A 114 -2.29 -4.86 -8.88
N ASN A 115 -2.55 -5.45 -10.03
CA ASN A 115 -1.87 -5.11 -11.27
C ASN A 115 -2.32 -3.71 -11.72
N GLY A 116 -1.40 -2.77 -11.74
CA GLY A 116 -1.60 -1.39 -12.16
C GLY A 116 -1.14 -1.09 -13.59
N THR A 117 -1.08 -2.09 -14.47
CA THR A 117 -0.79 -1.85 -15.90
C THR A 117 -1.77 -0.83 -16.50
N ASN A 118 -3.02 -0.87 -16.05
CA ASN A 118 -3.99 0.21 -16.25
C ASN A 118 -4.36 0.75 -14.86
N PRO A 119 -3.77 1.88 -14.41
CA PRO A 119 -3.99 2.38 -13.06
C PRO A 119 -5.45 2.81 -12.81
N ALA A 120 -6.13 3.33 -13.81
CA ALA A 120 -7.54 3.74 -13.68
C ALA A 120 -8.50 2.57 -13.42
N THR A 121 -8.09 1.34 -13.78
CA THR A 121 -8.87 0.10 -13.58
C THR A 121 -7.96 -1.04 -13.16
N PRO A 122 -7.39 -0.99 -11.94
CA PRO A 122 -6.47 -2.02 -11.49
C PRO A 122 -7.17 -3.38 -11.40
N SER A 123 -6.46 -4.43 -11.78
CA SER A 123 -6.98 -5.79 -11.82
C SER A 123 -6.27 -6.70 -10.82
N ASN A 124 -6.90 -7.80 -10.45
CA ASN A 124 -6.24 -8.79 -9.60
C ASN A 124 -5.00 -9.36 -10.27
N ILE A 125 -3.96 -9.57 -9.47
CA ILE A 125 -2.75 -10.28 -9.93
C ILE A 125 -3.07 -11.77 -10.03
N ASN A 126 -2.69 -12.38 -11.15
CA ASN A 126 -2.72 -13.84 -11.27
C ASN A 126 -1.41 -14.43 -10.71
N TRP A 127 -1.52 -15.15 -9.61
CA TRP A 127 -0.40 -15.77 -8.92
C TRP A 127 -0.15 -17.17 -9.46
N VAL A 128 1.07 -17.41 -9.94
CA VAL A 128 1.43 -18.69 -10.54
C VAL A 128 2.50 -19.44 -9.74
N GLY A 129 2.53 -20.74 -9.88
CA GLY A 129 3.62 -21.58 -9.39
C GLY A 129 4.86 -21.41 -10.28
N GLY A 130 5.97 -22.03 -9.86
CA GLY A 130 7.24 -21.93 -10.59
C GLY A 130 8.03 -20.66 -10.24
N TYR A 131 9.08 -20.40 -11.01
CA TYR A 131 10.08 -19.38 -10.68
C TYR A 131 9.88 -18.05 -11.42
N ASN A 132 9.10 -18.06 -12.49
CA ASN A 132 8.96 -16.90 -13.37
C ASN A 132 7.49 -16.50 -13.51
N GLY A 133 7.25 -15.19 -13.49
CA GLY A 133 6.00 -14.60 -13.95
C GLY A 133 5.95 -14.43 -15.46
N SER A 134 4.99 -13.67 -15.94
CA SER A 134 4.88 -13.24 -17.34
C SER A 134 4.17 -11.87 -17.43
N THR A 135 4.40 -11.19 -18.55
CA THR A 135 3.73 -9.90 -18.83
C THR A 135 2.46 -10.08 -19.65
N THR A 136 2.33 -11.18 -20.38
CA THR A 136 1.20 -11.49 -21.27
C THR A 136 0.87 -12.98 -21.21
N PRO A 137 -0.18 -13.38 -20.49
CA PRO A 137 -0.94 -12.59 -19.53
C PRO A 137 -0.09 -12.17 -18.32
N PHE A 138 -0.50 -11.11 -17.62
CA PHE A 138 0.23 -10.63 -16.45
C PHE A 138 0.13 -11.62 -15.29
N ASN A 139 1.26 -12.17 -14.90
CA ASN A 139 1.38 -13.15 -13.81
C ASN A 139 2.59 -12.83 -12.94
N ILE A 140 2.47 -13.14 -11.65
CA ILE A 140 3.58 -13.05 -10.68
C ILE A 140 3.83 -14.44 -10.08
N ALA A 141 5.11 -14.83 -10.03
CA ALA A 141 5.52 -16.08 -9.38
C ALA A 141 5.49 -15.95 -7.87
N ARG A 142 4.63 -16.74 -7.20
CA ARG A 142 4.53 -16.74 -5.73
C ARG A 142 5.77 -17.30 -5.02
N TYR A 143 6.61 -18.02 -5.71
CA TYR A 143 7.81 -18.63 -5.14
C TYR A 143 8.75 -17.62 -4.47
N TRP A 144 8.77 -16.36 -4.91
CA TRP A 144 9.66 -15.30 -4.44
C TRP A 144 9.05 -14.39 -3.36
N LEU A 145 7.93 -14.81 -2.78
CA LEU A 145 7.31 -14.10 -1.66
C LEU A 145 7.94 -14.58 -0.36
N TYR A 146 8.65 -13.70 0.32
CA TYR A 146 9.29 -13.97 1.60
C TYR A 146 9.15 -12.77 2.54
N LYS A 147 9.06 -13.04 3.84
CA LYS A 147 9.23 -12.06 4.90
C LYS A 147 10.46 -12.37 5.71
N PHE A 148 10.96 -11.36 6.43
CA PHE A 148 12.07 -11.51 7.36
C PHE A 148 11.66 -10.90 8.70
N THR A 149 11.65 -11.68 9.76
CA THR A 149 11.20 -11.23 11.08
C THR A 149 12.06 -11.79 12.20
N ASN A 150 12.43 -10.92 13.12
CA ASN A 150 12.96 -11.28 14.43
C ASN A 150 14.20 -12.16 14.39
N LEU A 151 15.17 -11.85 13.56
CA LEU A 151 16.15 -12.89 13.37
C LEU A 151 17.54 -12.28 13.33
N THR A 152 18.49 -13.02 13.87
CA THR A 152 19.89 -12.81 13.59
C THR A 152 20.11 -12.81 12.08
N PRO A 153 21.11 -12.11 11.55
CA PRO A 153 21.35 -11.99 10.11
C PRO A 153 21.79 -13.35 9.52
N ASP A 154 20.85 -14.26 9.41
CA ASP A 154 21.03 -15.59 8.83
C ASP A 154 20.03 -15.76 7.68
N TYR A 155 20.51 -16.24 6.53
CA TYR A 155 19.69 -16.54 5.37
C TYR A 155 18.58 -17.55 5.65
N ALA A 156 18.79 -18.48 6.58
CA ALA A 156 17.81 -19.47 7.01
C ALA A 156 16.53 -18.84 7.61
N ASN A 157 16.58 -17.55 7.90
CA ASN A 157 15.51 -16.82 8.57
C ASN A 157 14.50 -16.16 7.62
N TRP A 158 14.72 -16.23 6.33
CA TRP A 158 13.70 -15.86 5.35
C TRP A 158 12.56 -16.88 5.37
N GLN A 159 11.35 -16.38 5.66
CA GLN A 159 10.14 -17.19 5.75
C GLN A 159 9.33 -17.04 4.49
N GLN A 160 9.14 -18.16 3.78
CA GLN A 160 8.32 -18.16 2.57
C GLN A 160 6.86 -17.87 2.89
N LEU A 161 6.25 -17.07 2.04
CA LEU A 161 4.84 -16.70 2.06
C LEU A 161 4.13 -17.28 0.85
N ASN A 162 2.80 -17.25 0.91
CA ASN A 162 1.97 -17.18 -0.28
C ASN A 162 1.20 -15.85 -0.29
N GLU A 163 0.56 -15.56 -1.39
CA GLU A 163 -0.18 -14.32 -1.61
C GLU A 163 -1.32 -14.07 -0.62
N ASN A 164 -1.79 -15.11 0.07
CA ASN A 164 -2.87 -15.05 1.06
C ASN A 164 -2.34 -15.09 2.51
N SER A 165 -1.02 -15.16 2.69
CA SER A 165 -0.43 -15.08 4.03
C SER A 165 -0.72 -13.72 4.66
N VAL A 166 -1.14 -13.74 5.92
CA VAL A 166 -1.42 -12.50 6.65
C VAL A 166 -0.11 -11.86 7.09
N LEU A 167 0.02 -10.58 6.80
CA LEU A 167 1.11 -9.71 7.19
C LEU A 167 0.60 -8.62 8.13
N ALA A 168 1.37 -8.32 9.16
CA ALA A 168 1.05 -7.22 10.06
C ALA A 168 1.25 -5.87 9.33
N THR A 169 0.55 -4.84 9.80
CA THR A 169 0.74 -3.47 9.30
C THR A 169 2.21 -3.06 9.46
N GLY A 170 2.82 -2.58 8.37
CA GLY A 170 4.25 -2.21 8.34
C GLY A 170 5.20 -3.38 8.11
N GLN A 171 4.75 -4.63 8.19
CA GLN A 171 5.60 -5.78 7.86
C GLN A 171 5.88 -5.81 6.36
N GLY A 172 7.16 -5.96 6.00
CA GLY A 172 7.59 -6.02 4.61
C GLY A 172 7.67 -7.44 4.06
N TYR A 173 7.69 -7.52 2.73
CA TYR A 173 7.89 -8.76 1.98
C TYR A 173 8.69 -8.51 0.71
N THR A 174 9.28 -9.59 0.17
CA THR A 174 9.94 -9.56 -1.14
C THR A 174 9.01 -10.07 -2.22
N MET A 175 9.24 -9.60 -3.45
CA MET A 175 8.56 -10.08 -4.64
C MET A 175 9.43 -9.80 -5.86
N LYS A 176 9.49 -10.70 -6.83
CA LYS A 176 10.08 -10.40 -8.14
C LYS A 176 9.06 -9.84 -9.11
N GLY A 177 9.54 -9.21 -10.17
CA GLY A 177 8.68 -8.67 -11.22
C GLY A 177 8.01 -9.73 -12.09
N SER A 178 7.12 -9.28 -12.98
CA SER A 178 6.30 -10.12 -13.85
C SER A 178 7.07 -10.78 -14.98
N GLY A 179 8.19 -10.22 -15.42
CA GLY A 179 8.96 -10.93 -16.41
C GLY A 179 9.44 -10.18 -17.62
N VAL A 180 9.90 -8.98 -17.45
CA VAL A 180 10.62 -8.32 -18.55
C VAL A 180 12.07 -8.77 -18.58
N ALA A 181 12.63 -8.76 -19.79
CA ALA A 181 13.95 -9.23 -20.14
C ALA A 181 15.07 -8.80 -19.19
N ALA A 182 16.14 -9.60 -19.21
CA ALA A 182 17.38 -9.36 -18.50
C ALA A 182 17.97 -7.95 -18.71
N PRO A 183 18.77 -7.44 -17.78
CA PRO A 183 19.54 -6.21 -17.98
C PRO A 183 20.20 -6.16 -19.37
N PRO A 184 20.29 -4.99 -20.02
CA PRO A 184 20.21 -3.67 -19.38
C PRO A 184 18.81 -3.02 -19.36
N THR A 185 17.76 -3.72 -19.79
CA THR A 185 16.42 -3.12 -19.83
C THR A 185 15.87 -2.95 -18.41
N ILE A 186 15.84 -1.73 -17.92
CA ILE A 186 15.12 -1.36 -16.71
C ILE A 186 13.68 -1.11 -17.13
N SER A 187 12.81 -2.03 -16.74
CA SER A 187 11.36 -1.82 -16.88
C SER A 187 10.77 -1.56 -15.52
N SER A 188 9.92 -0.57 -15.43
CA SER A 188 9.06 -0.37 -14.28
C SER A 188 7.70 -1.02 -14.53
N GLN A 189 7.14 -1.58 -13.48
CA GLN A 189 5.77 -2.07 -13.43
C GLN A 189 5.02 -1.25 -12.40
N ASN A 190 3.85 -0.75 -12.77
CA ASN A 190 2.95 -0.13 -11.81
C ASN A 190 2.12 -1.19 -11.10
N TYR A 191 2.04 -1.04 -9.78
CA TYR A 191 1.14 -1.78 -8.90
C TYR A 191 0.24 -0.78 -8.20
N VAL A 192 -0.98 -1.19 -7.86
CA VAL A 192 -1.92 -0.36 -7.10
C VAL A 192 -2.24 -1.06 -5.80
N PHE A 193 -2.02 -0.38 -4.69
CA PHE A 193 -2.48 -0.85 -3.39
C PHE A 193 -3.88 -0.33 -3.13
N VAL A 194 -4.80 -1.24 -2.85
CA VAL A 194 -6.23 -0.96 -2.66
C VAL A 194 -6.67 -1.43 -1.28
N GLY A 195 -7.22 -0.54 -0.47
CA GLY A 195 -7.69 -0.90 0.86
C GLY A 195 -8.02 0.29 1.75
N LYS A 196 -8.12 0.05 3.04
CA LYS A 196 -8.32 1.08 4.06
C LYS A 196 -7.01 1.80 4.34
N PRO A 197 -6.94 3.13 4.28
CA PRO A 197 -5.71 3.85 4.60
C PRO A 197 -5.29 3.59 6.05
N ASN A 198 -4.05 3.19 6.23
CA ASN A 198 -3.48 3.12 7.58
C ASN A 198 -3.11 4.52 8.07
N ASN A 199 -3.35 4.81 9.34
CA ASN A 199 -3.02 6.10 9.95
C ASN A 199 -2.73 5.98 11.45
N GLY A 200 -2.35 7.10 12.07
CA GLY A 200 -2.08 7.17 13.50
C GLY A 200 -0.84 6.37 13.93
N LEU A 201 -0.75 6.09 15.23
CA LEU A 201 0.36 5.34 15.78
C LEU A 201 0.23 3.86 15.42
N ILE A 202 1.18 3.34 14.66
CA ILE A 202 1.28 1.92 14.34
C ILE A 202 2.40 1.33 15.18
N THR A 203 2.03 0.42 16.07
CA THR A 203 2.99 -0.32 16.88
C THR A 203 3.34 -1.64 16.21
N SER A 204 4.56 -2.09 16.41
CA SER A 204 5.07 -3.34 15.87
C SER A 204 4.53 -4.59 16.60
N SER A 205 3.25 -4.56 16.99
CA SER A 205 2.63 -5.70 17.65
C SER A 205 2.75 -6.97 16.80
N GLY A 206 3.30 -8.03 17.37
CA GLY A 206 3.59 -9.27 16.65
C GLY A 206 4.96 -9.35 15.99
N LEU A 207 5.75 -8.28 16.03
CA LEU A 207 7.15 -8.30 15.68
C LEU A 207 7.99 -8.30 16.99
N ASN A 208 8.91 -9.24 17.10
CA ASN A 208 9.82 -9.23 18.21
C ASN A 208 10.95 -8.23 17.90
N ILE A 209 10.95 -7.10 18.57
CA ILE A 209 11.95 -6.05 18.43
C ILE A 209 12.80 -6.05 19.70
N GLY A 210 14.00 -6.58 19.58
CA GLY A 210 14.98 -6.58 20.67
C GLY A 210 16.37 -6.30 20.14
N PRO A 211 17.37 -6.05 21.01
CA PRO A 211 18.74 -5.85 20.57
C PRO A 211 19.22 -7.01 19.69
N GLY A 212 19.70 -6.68 18.49
CA GLY A 212 20.20 -7.65 17.53
C GLY A 212 19.13 -8.35 16.67
N SER A 213 17.86 -8.05 16.85
CA SER A 213 16.82 -8.56 15.93
C SER A 213 16.73 -7.70 14.68
N ILE A 214 16.50 -8.37 13.55
CA ILE A 214 16.33 -7.73 12.24
C ILE A 214 14.96 -8.06 11.70
N ASN A 215 14.28 -7.05 11.17
CA ASN A 215 12.95 -7.20 10.56
C ASN A 215 12.92 -6.47 9.22
N LEU A 216 12.24 -7.06 8.23
CA LEU A 216 11.91 -6.35 7.01
C LEU A 216 10.63 -5.55 7.25
N LEU A 217 10.78 -4.24 7.31
CA LEU A 217 9.70 -3.29 7.50
C LEU A 217 9.61 -2.34 6.30
N GLY A 218 8.47 -1.72 6.12
CA GLY A 218 8.27 -0.67 5.14
C GLY A 218 7.24 0.35 5.60
N ASN A 219 7.11 1.41 4.84
CA ASN A 219 6.18 2.48 5.14
C ASN A 219 4.73 1.96 5.13
N PRO A 220 4.01 1.99 6.26
CA PRO A 220 2.63 1.53 6.32
C PRO A 220 1.59 2.59 5.94
N TYR A 221 2.01 3.81 5.63
CA TYR A 221 1.11 4.93 5.39
C TYR A 221 0.98 5.26 3.90
N PRO A 222 -0.16 5.79 3.45
CA PRO A 222 -0.34 6.28 2.08
C PRO A 222 0.36 7.62 1.81
N SER A 223 1.17 8.09 2.73
CA SER A 223 2.05 9.25 2.64
C SER A 223 3.52 8.85 2.71
N ALA A 224 4.41 9.76 2.36
CA ALA A 224 5.82 9.61 2.64
C ALA A 224 6.08 9.54 4.16
N LEU A 225 7.12 8.81 4.55
CA LEU A 225 7.61 8.71 5.91
C LEU A 225 8.92 9.52 6.02
N ASP A 226 9.06 10.29 7.08
CA ASP A 226 10.33 10.94 7.39
C ASP A 226 11.31 9.89 7.95
N ALA A 227 12.26 9.48 7.11
CA ALA A 227 13.24 8.46 7.48
C ALA A 227 14.14 8.90 8.64
N THR A 228 14.40 10.20 8.78
CA THR A 228 15.25 10.73 9.88
C THR A 228 14.57 10.60 11.24
N THR A 229 13.24 10.65 11.25
CA THR A 229 12.46 10.48 12.49
C THR A 229 12.17 9.02 12.78
N PHE A 230 12.19 8.17 11.74
CA PHE A 230 11.89 6.75 11.84
C PHE A 230 13.09 5.92 12.34
N ILE A 231 14.31 6.31 12.02
CA ILE A 231 15.57 5.69 12.44
C ILE A 231 16.04 6.35 13.74
#